data_61c116deac564aa86b55955a4d14202c
#
_entry.id   61c116deac564aa86b55955a4d14202c
#
_cell.length_a   1.000
_cell.length_b   1.000
_cell.length_c   1.000
_cell.angle_alpha   90.00
_cell.angle_beta   90.00
_cell.angle_gamma   90.00
#
_symmetry.space_group_name_H-M   'P 1'
#
loop_
_entity.id
_entity.type
_entity.pdbx_description
1 polymer ?
#
loop_
_entity_poly.entity_id
_entity_poly.type
_entity_poly.pdbx_seq_one_letter_code
_entity_poly.pdbx_strand_id
1 'polypeptide(L)'
;PDATFTYNPPGSGSGITAVSEGRCDIGLSSRALKDEEKSQGLVETTLALDGIAIIVNKENTVEDLSLDDIAKIYTGEITNWSEVGGEDADIVLIGREAGSGTRDGFESITGTSDSCKYRQELTSTGDVVTTVSSNPGAIGYASLAAVKDTVKKVSVDGVEATEETVKDGSYKVQRPFVLVTKDGTELSEAAQAFFNYVTSKDAADIISAAGAVAVAE
;
A
#
# COMPACT_ATOMS: atom_id res chain seq x y z
N PRO A 1 -26.41 0.48 -17.59
CA PRO A 1 -26.77 -0.94 -17.55
C PRO A 1 -27.04 -1.34 -16.10
N ASP A 2 -28.07 -2.16 -15.88
CA ASP A 2 -28.38 -2.71 -14.56
C ASP A 2 -27.40 -3.85 -14.26
N ALA A 3 -26.22 -3.49 -13.76
CA ALA A 3 -25.16 -4.44 -13.40
C ALA A 3 -25.07 -4.56 -11.88
N THR A 4 -24.97 -5.78 -11.39
CA THR A 4 -24.72 -6.07 -9.97
C THR A 4 -23.26 -6.38 -9.79
N PHE A 5 -22.59 -5.70 -8.85
CA PHE A 5 -21.20 -5.93 -8.49
C PHE A 5 -21.11 -6.61 -7.13
N THR A 6 -20.27 -7.63 -7.05
CA THR A 6 -19.89 -8.23 -5.76
C THR A 6 -18.44 -7.85 -5.49
N TYR A 7 -18.19 -7.15 -4.37
CA TYR A 7 -16.86 -6.77 -3.92
C TYR A 7 -16.48 -7.60 -2.69
N ASN A 8 -15.35 -8.29 -2.79
CA ASN A 8 -14.78 -9.09 -1.70
C ASN A 8 -13.31 -8.70 -1.49
N PRO A 9 -12.96 -7.99 -0.41
CA PRO A 9 -11.63 -7.44 -0.16
C PRO A 9 -10.76 -8.29 0.78
N PRO A 10 -10.37 -9.52 0.42
CA PRO A 10 -9.53 -10.36 1.29
C PRO A 10 -8.03 -10.05 1.20
N GLY A 11 -7.62 -9.07 0.39
CA GLY A 11 -6.24 -8.67 0.12
C GLY A 11 -5.79 -8.97 -1.31
N SER A 12 -4.67 -8.34 -1.73
CA SER A 12 -4.17 -8.40 -3.11
C SER A 12 -3.86 -9.81 -3.58
N GLY A 13 -3.18 -10.60 -2.77
CA GLY A 13 -2.85 -11.99 -3.12
C GLY A 13 -4.09 -12.84 -3.43
N SER A 14 -5.13 -12.71 -2.62
CA SER A 14 -6.39 -13.44 -2.83
C SER A 14 -7.14 -12.95 -4.08
N GLY A 15 -7.11 -11.64 -4.36
CA GLY A 15 -7.69 -11.07 -5.58
C GLY A 15 -7.00 -11.60 -6.85
N ILE A 16 -5.66 -11.63 -6.85
CA ILE A 16 -4.85 -12.17 -7.94
C ILE A 16 -5.13 -13.67 -8.15
N THR A 17 -5.16 -14.44 -7.06
CA THR A 17 -5.49 -15.88 -7.13
C THR A 17 -6.89 -16.11 -7.67
N ALA A 18 -7.87 -15.31 -7.27
CA ALA A 18 -9.25 -15.45 -7.74
C ALA A 18 -9.38 -15.25 -9.25
N VAL A 19 -8.65 -14.29 -9.84
CA VAL A 19 -8.59 -14.12 -11.30
C VAL A 19 -7.88 -15.30 -11.97
N SER A 20 -6.76 -15.73 -11.43
CA SER A 20 -6.01 -16.89 -11.97
C SER A 20 -6.86 -18.14 -12.07
N GLU A 21 -7.70 -18.37 -11.06
CA GLU A 21 -8.62 -19.52 -10.97
C GLU A 21 -9.97 -19.29 -11.68
N GLY A 22 -10.22 -18.13 -12.27
CA GLY A 22 -11.47 -17.79 -12.95
C GLY A 22 -12.66 -17.62 -12.00
N ARG A 23 -12.43 -17.28 -10.73
CA ARG A 23 -13.47 -17.06 -9.72
C ARG A 23 -14.00 -15.62 -9.67
N CYS A 24 -13.34 -14.70 -10.34
CA CYS A 24 -13.81 -13.33 -10.55
C CYS A 24 -13.30 -12.79 -11.90
N ASP A 25 -13.98 -11.77 -12.41
CA ASP A 25 -13.65 -11.13 -13.70
C ASP A 25 -12.41 -10.25 -13.59
N ILE A 26 -12.30 -9.45 -12.51
CA ILE A 26 -11.24 -8.46 -12.30
C ILE A 26 -10.73 -8.59 -10.87
N GLY A 27 -9.42 -8.75 -10.73
CA GLY A 27 -8.72 -8.66 -9.45
C GLY A 27 -8.27 -7.24 -9.18
N LEU A 28 -8.28 -6.85 -7.91
CA LEU A 28 -7.71 -5.59 -7.45
C LEU A 28 -6.45 -5.87 -6.65
N SER A 29 -5.35 -5.19 -7.00
CA SER A 29 -4.11 -5.35 -6.28
C SER A 29 -3.50 -3.99 -5.93
N SER A 30 -2.95 -3.91 -4.73
CA SER A 30 -2.22 -2.76 -4.22
C SER A 30 -0.70 -2.91 -4.40
N ARG A 31 -0.29 -3.68 -5.38
CA ARG A 31 1.08 -3.88 -5.86
C ARG A 31 1.08 -4.35 -7.30
N ALA A 32 2.20 -4.20 -7.99
CA ALA A 32 2.41 -4.83 -9.28
C ALA A 32 2.37 -6.37 -9.19
N LEU A 33 2.07 -7.04 -10.28
CA LEU A 33 2.17 -8.49 -10.39
C LEU A 33 3.64 -8.94 -10.32
N LYS A 34 3.86 -10.03 -9.61
CA LYS A 34 5.15 -10.73 -9.61
C LYS A 34 5.36 -11.43 -10.95
N ASP A 35 6.61 -11.70 -11.34
CA ASP A 35 6.93 -12.39 -12.59
C ASP A 35 6.27 -13.78 -12.68
N GLU A 36 6.17 -14.48 -11.55
CA GLU A 36 5.48 -15.76 -11.45
C GLU A 36 3.99 -15.64 -11.76
N GLU A 37 3.33 -14.55 -11.31
CA GLU A 37 1.92 -14.28 -11.57
C GLU A 37 1.71 -13.91 -13.05
N LYS A 38 2.60 -13.10 -13.64
CA LYS A 38 2.60 -12.77 -15.07
C LYS A 38 2.80 -14.03 -15.93
N SER A 39 3.65 -14.96 -15.50
CA SER A 39 3.88 -16.23 -16.22
C SER A 39 2.66 -17.14 -16.25
N GLN A 40 1.68 -16.93 -15.38
CA GLN A 40 0.39 -17.63 -15.37
C GLN A 40 -0.66 -17.00 -16.31
N GLY A 41 -0.24 -16.05 -17.14
CA GLY A 41 -1.13 -15.35 -18.07
C GLY A 41 -1.96 -14.25 -17.41
N LEU A 42 -1.53 -13.73 -16.27
CA LEU A 42 -2.17 -12.57 -15.66
C LEU A 42 -1.60 -11.27 -16.23
N VAL A 43 -2.48 -10.31 -16.47
CA VAL A 43 -2.17 -9.00 -17.03
C VAL A 43 -2.57 -7.94 -16.01
N GLU A 44 -1.69 -6.98 -15.77
CA GLU A 44 -1.96 -5.82 -14.92
C GLU A 44 -2.19 -4.55 -15.73
N THR A 45 -3.16 -3.76 -15.31
CA THR A 45 -3.40 -2.41 -15.82
C THR A 45 -3.35 -1.45 -14.64
N THR A 46 -2.39 -0.51 -14.66
CA THR A 46 -2.26 0.47 -13.58
C THR A 46 -3.43 1.45 -13.61
N LEU A 47 -4.11 1.55 -12.48
CA LEU A 47 -5.26 2.43 -12.25
C LEU A 47 -4.83 3.74 -11.60
N ALA A 48 -3.98 3.65 -10.60
CA ALA A 48 -3.54 4.79 -9.79
C ALA A 48 -2.19 4.49 -9.12
N LEU A 49 -1.56 5.54 -8.60
CA LEU A 49 -0.43 5.44 -7.68
C LEU A 49 -0.88 5.78 -6.26
N ASP A 50 -0.29 5.10 -5.28
CA ASP A 50 -0.55 5.32 -3.86
C ASP A 50 0.78 5.41 -3.10
N GLY A 51 0.92 6.45 -2.27
CA GLY A 51 2.03 6.57 -1.34
C GLY A 51 1.81 5.63 -0.15
N ILE A 52 2.84 4.90 0.24
CA ILE A 52 2.86 4.17 1.50
C ILE A 52 3.52 5.09 2.54
N ALA A 53 2.71 5.79 3.30
CA ALA A 53 3.21 6.70 4.33
C ALA A 53 3.78 5.92 5.52
N ILE A 54 4.95 6.32 5.98
CA ILE A 54 5.51 5.89 7.26
C ILE A 54 4.83 6.70 8.36
N ILE A 55 4.23 6.02 9.32
CA ILE A 55 3.45 6.65 10.38
C ILE A 55 3.98 6.29 11.76
N VAL A 56 3.98 7.27 12.64
CA VAL A 56 4.36 7.13 14.05
C VAL A 56 3.30 7.78 14.95
N ASN A 57 3.39 7.51 16.24
CA ASN A 57 2.55 8.20 17.23
C ASN A 57 2.82 9.71 17.19
N LYS A 58 1.83 10.53 17.50
CA LYS A 58 1.98 12.00 17.52
C LYS A 58 2.99 12.51 18.54
N GLU A 59 3.24 11.76 19.60
CA GLU A 59 4.22 12.11 20.64
C GLU A 59 5.66 11.80 20.20
N ASN A 60 5.85 11.02 19.13
CA ASN A 60 7.18 10.74 18.62
C ASN A 60 7.82 11.98 18.01
N THR A 61 9.09 12.25 18.35
CA THR A 61 9.80 13.46 17.93
C THR A 61 10.51 13.35 16.58
N VAL A 62 10.64 12.14 16.02
CA VAL A 62 11.30 11.91 14.74
C VAL A 62 10.45 12.48 13.59
N GLU A 63 11.07 13.32 12.74
CA GLU A 63 10.41 13.98 11.61
C GLU A 63 10.79 13.40 10.25
N ASP A 64 11.97 12.78 10.16
CA ASP A 64 12.50 12.20 8.92
C ASP A 64 13.25 10.90 9.21
N LEU A 65 13.15 9.94 8.31
CA LEU A 65 13.91 8.71 8.32
C LEU A 65 14.45 8.43 6.91
N SER A 66 15.68 7.98 6.81
CA SER A 66 16.14 7.44 5.53
C SER A 66 15.47 6.11 5.21
N LEU A 67 15.39 5.78 3.93
CA LEU A 67 14.86 4.47 3.51
C LEU A 67 15.69 3.31 4.11
N ASP A 68 16.99 3.51 4.27
CA ASP A 68 17.90 2.56 4.91
C ASP A 68 17.60 2.39 6.42
N ASP A 69 17.35 3.49 7.15
CA ASP A 69 16.94 3.41 8.56
C ASP A 69 15.61 2.68 8.71
N ILE A 70 14.64 2.93 7.83
CA ILE A 70 13.38 2.21 7.83
C ILE A 70 13.60 0.70 7.64
N ALA A 71 14.46 0.31 6.69
CA ALA A 71 14.81 -1.08 6.48
C ALA A 71 15.47 -1.71 7.71
N LYS A 72 16.42 -1.03 8.33
CA LYS A 72 17.11 -1.48 9.56
C LYS A 72 16.16 -1.57 10.76
N ILE A 73 15.23 -0.63 10.90
CA ILE A 73 14.19 -0.67 11.92
C ILE A 73 13.35 -1.94 11.75
N TYR A 74 12.83 -2.18 10.54
CA TYR A 74 11.95 -3.32 10.31
C TYR A 74 12.66 -4.68 10.34
N THR A 75 13.96 -4.74 10.05
CA THR A 75 14.79 -5.95 10.22
C THR A 75 15.30 -6.13 11.65
N GLY A 76 15.07 -5.15 12.53
CA GLY A 76 15.44 -5.18 13.95
C GLY A 76 16.92 -4.97 14.20
N GLU A 77 17.62 -4.28 13.29
CA GLU A 77 18.97 -3.79 13.49
C GLU A 77 18.98 -2.51 14.31
N ILE A 78 17.98 -1.63 14.10
CA ILE A 78 17.68 -0.46 14.91
C ILE A 78 16.46 -0.79 15.74
N THR A 79 16.55 -0.67 17.06
CA THR A 79 15.51 -1.09 18.00
C THR A 79 15.06 0.00 18.96
N ASN A 80 15.81 1.11 19.01
CA ASN A 80 15.52 2.24 19.88
C ASN A 80 15.46 3.54 19.07
N TRP A 81 14.48 4.40 19.37
CA TRP A 81 14.29 5.66 18.68
C TRP A 81 15.47 6.62 18.79
N SER A 82 16.28 6.54 19.87
CA SER A 82 17.49 7.36 20.04
C SER A 82 18.54 7.08 18.97
N GLU A 83 18.54 5.93 18.34
CA GLU A 83 19.47 5.58 17.26
C GLU A 83 19.19 6.36 15.96
N VAL A 84 17.98 6.91 15.84
CA VAL A 84 17.53 7.70 14.67
C VAL A 84 17.09 9.12 15.05
N GLY A 85 17.63 9.65 16.15
CA GLY A 85 17.41 11.04 16.57
C GLY A 85 16.12 11.29 17.36
N GLY A 86 15.44 10.25 17.79
CA GLY A 86 14.29 10.31 18.68
C GLY A 86 14.65 10.24 20.16
N GLU A 87 13.66 10.04 21.00
CA GLU A 87 13.82 9.84 22.45
C GLU A 87 14.34 8.43 22.76
N ASP A 88 14.89 8.22 23.96
CA ASP A 88 15.32 6.89 24.42
C ASP A 88 14.09 6.03 24.76
N ALA A 89 13.57 5.36 23.75
CA ALA A 89 12.41 4.48 23.84
C ALA A 89 12.49 3.36 22.79
N ASP A 90 11.99 2.18 23.16
CA ASP A 90 11.96 1.03 22.26
C ASP A 90 11.01 1.25 21.07
N ILE A 91 11.42 0.80 19.89
CA ILE A 91 10.60 0.83 18.68
C ILE A 91 9.66 -0.39 18.66
N VAL A 92 8.37 -0.15 18.44
CA VAL A 92 7.34 -1.19 18.31
C VAL A 92 6.86 -1.29 16.87
N LEU A 93 7.22 -2.39 16.18
CA LEU A 93 6.95 -2.60 14.77
C LEU A 93 5.52 -3.09 14.54
N ILE A 94 4.70 -2.27 13.90
CA ILE A 94 3.33 -2.60 13.52
C ILE A 94 3.27 -2.78 12.00
N GLY A 95 2.72 -3.91 11.56
CA GLY A 95 2.59 -4.20 10.13
C GLY A 95 1.27 -4.85 9.78
N ARG A 96 1.19 -5.29 8.53
CA ARG A 96 0.04 -5.99 7.97
C ARG A 96 0.33 -7.50 7.90
N GLU A 97 -0.75 -8.28 7.86
CA GLU A 97 -0.70 -9.73 7.66
C GLU A 97 -0.09 -10.12 6.29
N ALA A 98 0.34 -11.37 6.18
CA ALA A 98 0.78 -11.93 4.90
C ALA A 98 -0.33 -11.87 3.84
N GLY A 99 0.02 -11.57 2.59
CA GLY A 99 -0.92 -11.38 1.48
C GLY A 99 -1.51 -9.97 1.38
N SER A 100 -1.17 -9.08 2.31
CA SER A 100 -1.48 -7.66 2.19
C SER A 100 -0.63 -7.01 1.11
N GLY A 101 -1.26 -6.43 0.07
CA GLY A 101 -0.52 -5.70 -0.96
C GLY A 101 0.19 -4.45 -0.43
N THR A 102 -0.24 -3.89 0.72
CA THR A 102 0.50 -2.79 1.37
C THR A 102 1.78 -3.30 1.99
N ARG A 103 1.75 -4.46 2.65
CA ARG A 103 2.95 -5.13 3.17
C ARG A 103 3.90 -5.50 2.05
N ASP A 104 3.40 -6.20 1.03
CA ASP A 104 4.23 -6.64 -0.11
C ASP A 104 4.90 -5.45 -0.81
N GLY A 105 4.16 -4.34 -1.02
CA GLY A 105 4.69 -3.12 -1.60
C GLY A 105 5.75 -2.47 -0.71
N PHE A 106 5.49 -2.32 0.57
CA PHE A 106 6.42 -1.76 1.56
C PHE A 106 7.71 -2.58 1.63
N GLU A 107 7.60 -3.88 1.85
CA GLU A 107 8.76 -4.79 1.99
C GLU A 107 9.59 -4.85 0.70
N SER A 108 8.94 -4.80 -0.47
CA SER A 108 9.64 -4.77 -1.76
C SER A 108 10.46 -3.49 -1.95
N ILE A 109 9.90 -2.34 -1.58
CA ILE A 109 10.54 -1.03 -1.74
C ILE A 109 11.71 -0.87 -0.75
N THR A 110 11.52 -1.32 0.49
CA THR A 110 12.55 -1.26 1.53
C THR A 110 13.59 -2.39 1.43
N GLY A 111 13.36 -3.37 0.52
CA GLY A 111 14.26 -4.54 0.39
C GLY A 111 14.21 -5.49 1.58
N THR A 112 13.12 -5.49 2.34
CA THR A 112 12.98 -6.26 3.58
C THR A 112 12.04 -7.46 3.47
N SER A 113 11.76 -7.93 2.24
CA SER A 113 10.87 -9.07 2.01
C SER A 113 11.28 -10.28 2.87
N ASP A 114 10.30 -10.84 3.58
CA ASP A 114 10.45 -12.00 4.48
C ASP A 114 11.43 -11.80 5.66
N SER A 115 11.92 -10.57 5.90
CA SER A 115 12.89 -10.29 6.97
C SER A 115 12.38 -9.34 8.06
N CYS A 116 11.19 -8.77 7.88
CA CYS A 116 10.58 -7.89 8.88
C CYS A 116 10.25 -8.62 10.19
N LYS A 117 10.55 -7.96 11.31
CA LYS A 117 10.32 -8.49 12.67
C LYS A 117 9.12 -7.81 13.33
N TYR A 118 7.97 -7.92 12.72
CA TYR A 118 6.75 -7.32 13.27
C TYR A 118 6.47 -7.78 14.70
N ARG A 119 6.19 -6.83 15.57
CA ARG A 119 5.65 -7.11 16.91
C ARG A 119 4.19 -7.48 16.83
N GLN A 120 3.47 -6.89 15.88
CA GLN A 120 2.05 -7.14 15.64
C GLN A 120 1.73 -7.03 14.16
N GLU A 121 1.01 -8.03 13.65
CA GLU A 121 0.48 -8.07 12.29
C GLU A 121 -1.04 -7.90 12.33
N LEU A 122 -1.56 -6.95 11.55
CA LEU A 122 -2.96 -6.55 11.58
C LEU A 122 -3.64 -6.76 10.23
N THR A 123 -4.95 -7.03 10.27
CA THR A 123 -5.74 -7.43 9.09
C THR A 123 -6.25 -6.25 8.27
N SER A 124 -6.17 -5.01 8.79
CA SER A 124 -6.58 -3.82 8.05
C SER A 124 -5.60 -2.66 8.22
N THR A 125 -5.54 -1.77 7.23
CA THR A 125 -4.77 -0.52 7.32
C THR A 125 -5.31 0.39 8.43
N GLY A 126 -6.62 0.42 8.62
CA GLY A 126 -7.25 1.19 9.69
C GLY A 126 -6.82 0.74 11.09
N ASP A 127 -6.63 -0.57 11.30
CA ASP A 127 -6.14 -1.11 12.57
C ASP A 127 -4.67 -0.73 12.81
N VAL A 128 -3.84 -0.69 11.75
CA VAL A 128 -2.46 -0.19 11.85
C VAL A 128 -2.46 1.26 12.33
N VAL A 129 -3.23 2.15 11.69
CA VAL A 129 -3.36 3.56 12.10
C VAL A 129 -3.83 3.69 13.54
N THR A 130 -4.83 2.91 13.95
CA THR A 130 -5.37 2.94 15.31
C THR A 130 -4.35 2.47 16.34
N THR A 131 -3.62 1.37 16.04
CA THR A 131 -2.61 0.82 16.93
C THR A 131 -1.42 1.79 17.10
N VAL A 132 -0.94 2.40 16.01
CA VAL A 132 0.12 3.40 16.06
C VAL A 132 -0.32 4.62 16.86
N SER A 133 -1.57 5.08 16.70
CA SER A 133 -2.09 6.25 17.43
C SER A 133 -2.16 6.05 18.94
N SER A 134 -2.27 4.81 19.41
CA SER A 134 -2.40 4.46 20.82
C SER A 134 -1.10 4.01 21.49
N ASN A 135 0.00 3.89 20.73
CA ASN A 135 1.28 3.42 21.26
C ASN A 135 2.41 4.41 20.93
N PRO A 136 2.96 5.15 21.92
CA PRO A 136 4.01 6.14 21.69
C PRO A 136 5.28 5.61 21.02
N GLY A 137 5.66 4.35 21.26
CA GLY A 137 6.84 3.72 20.65
C GLY A 137 6.59 3.14 19.24
N ALA A 138 5.35 3.15 18.75
CA ALA A 138 5.00 2.47 17.52
C ALA A 138 5.45 3.19 16.25
N ILE A 139 5.90 2.39 15.28
CA ILE A 139 6.02 2.73 13.86
C ILE A 139 5.15 1.78 13.06
N GLY A 140 4.52 2.31 12.02
CA GLY A 140 3.72 1.54 11.07
C GLY A 140 3.80 2.14 9.67
N TYR A 141 3.14 1.50 8.73
CA TYR A 141 2.97 2.00 7.37
C TYR A 141 1.52 1.87 6.93
N ALA A 142 1.06 2.81 6.14
CA ALA A 142 -0.32 2.88 5.68
C ALA A 142 -0.40 3.51 4.29
N SER A 143 -1.41 3.12 3.49
CA SER A 143 -1.78 3.91 2.31
C SER A 143 -2.01 5.36 2.70
N LEU A 144 -1.48 6.29 1.91
CA LEU A 144 -1.63 7.73 2.16
C LEU A 144 -3.09 8.13 2.33
N ALA A 145 -3.98 7.54 1.54
CA ALA A 145 -5.43 7.72 1.62
C ALA A 145 -6.06 7.30 2.97
N ALA A 146 -5.41 6.39 3.69
CA ALA A 146 -5.91 5.90 4.98
C ALA A 146 -5.33 6.62 6.20
N VAL A 147 -4.35 7.51 6.00
CA VAL A 147 -3.73 8.26 7.10
C VAL A 147 -4.72 9.29 7.65
N LYS A 148 -4.82 9.33 8.97
CA LYS A 148 -5.68 10.27 9.71
C LYS A 148 -4.84 11.17 10.59
N ASP A 149 -5.43 12.28 11.00
CA ASP A 149 -4.81 13.23 11.95
C ASP A 149 -4.52 12.64 13.34
N THR A 150 -4.83 11.37 13.57
CA THR A 150 -4.52 10.67 14.84
C THR A 150 -3.08 10.18 14.93
N VAL A 151 -2.36 10.14 13.81
CA VAL A 151 -0.95 9.77 13.72
C VAL A 151 -0.13 10.86 13.04
N LYS A 152 1.19 10.77 13.15
CA LYS A 152 2.13 11.65 12.45
C LYS A 152 2.75 10.89 11.27
N LYS A 153 2.80 11.52 10.10
CA LYS A 153 3.63 11.04 8.97
C LYS A 153 5.08 11.45 9.21
N VAL A 154 5.99 10.57 8.90
CA VAL A 154 7.43 10.83 8.88
C VAL A 154 7.86 10.98 7.42
N SER A 155 8.67 12.00 7.12
CA SER A 155 9.30 12.16 5.81
C SER A 155 10.27 11.00 5.55
N VAL A 156 10.48 10.67 4.28
CA VAL A 156 11.46 9.66 3.86
C VAL A 156 12.49 10.32 2.96
N ASP A 157 13.76 10.25 3.35
CA ASP A 157 14.87 10.91 2.67
C ASP A 157 14.60 12.42 2.42
N GLY A 158 14.00 13.09 3.41
CA GLY A 158 13.63 14.51 3.36
C GLY A 158 12.38 14.81 2.53
N VAL A 159 11.64 13.82 2.04
CA VAL A 159 10.44 14.01 1.21
C VAL A 159 9.19 13.58 1.99
N GLU A 160 8.22 14.48 2.13
CA GLU A 160 6.94 14.18 2.77
C GLU A 160 6.05 13.34 1.83
N ALA A 161 5.29 12.39 2.39
CA ALA A 161 4.26 11.64 1.67
C ALA A 161 3.04 12.54 1.41
N THR A 162 2.90 13.04 0.20
CA THR A 162 1.76 13.81 -0.31
C THR A 162 1.33 13.30 -1.68
N GLU A 163 0.12 13.66 -2.14
CA GLU A 163 -0.32 13.32 -3.50
C GLU A 163 0.63 13.92 -4.56
N GLU A 164 1.14 15.13 -4.33
CA GLU A 164 2.05 15.81 -5.24
C GLU A 164 3.39 15.06 -5.36
N THR A 165 4.01 14.70 -4.23
CA THR A 165 5.31 13.99 -4.20
C THR A 165 5.21 12.54 -4.66
N VAL A 166 4.05 11.92 -4.55
CA VAL A 166 3.74 10.61 -5.16
C VAL A 166 3.60 10.78 -6.67
N LYS A 167 2.88 11.80 -7.13
CA LYS A 167 2.64 12.07 -8.56
C LYS A 167 3.92 12.38 -9.32
N ASP A 168 4.80 13.21 -8.77
CA ASP A 168 6.06 13.60 -9.41
C ASP A 168 7.18 12.57 -9.22
N GLY A 169 6.95 11.54 -8.40
CA GLY A 169 7.89 10.44 -8.13
C GLY A 169 9.02 10.79 -7.19
N SER A 170 9.00 11.95 -6.51
CA SER A 170 10.00 12.33 -5.51
C SER A 170 9.86 11.49 -4.24
N TYR A 171 8.63 11.16 -3.80
CA TYR A 171 8.40 10.22 -2.71
C TYR A 171 8.60 8.79 -3.18
N LYS A 172 9.61 8.10 -2.63
CA LYS A 172 10.05 6.79 -3.13
C LYS A 172 9.22 5.62 -2.65
N VAL A 173 8.56 5.75 -1.49
CA VAL A 173 7.75 4.66 -0.91
C VAL A 173 6.33 4.72 -1.50
N GLN A 174 6.22 4.40 -2.79
CA GLN A 174 4.97 4.42 -3.54
C GLN A 174 4.79 3.13 -4.34
N ARG A 175 3.55 2.80 -4.66
CA ARG A 175 3.14 1.58 -5.35
C ARG A 175 2.00 1.82 -6.33
N PRO A 176 1.84 0.99 -7.35
CA PRO A 176 0.66 1.03 -8.19
C PRO A 176 -0.54 0.35 -7.53
N PHE A 177 -1.73 0.90 -7.75
CA PHE A 177 -2.98 0.15 -7.70
C PHE A 177 -3.27 -0.37 -9.10
N VAL A 178 -3.46 -1.68 -9.21
CA VAL A 178 -3.64 -2.31 -10.51
C VAL A 178 -4.94 -3.13 -10.57
N LEU A 179 -5.54 -3.12 -11.74
CA LEU A 179 -6.55 -4.08 -12.14
C LEU A 179 -5.83 -5.29 -12.73
N VAL A 180 -6.23 -6.47 -12.31
CA VAL A 180 -5.69 -7.74 -12.80
C VAL A 180 -6.75 -8.45 -13.60
N THR A 181 -6.40 -8.86 -14.82
CA THR A 181 -7.24 -9.67 -15.72
C THR A 181 -6.45 -10.90 -16.20
N LYS A 182 -7.11 -11.85 -16.82
CA LYS A 182 -6.47 -13.03 -17.38
C LYS A 182 -6.39 -12.92 -18.90
N ASP A 183 -5.20 -13.06 -19.46
CA ASP A 183 -4.97 -13.02 -20.89
C ASP A 183 -5.81 -14.10 -21.61
N GLY A 184 -6.34 -13.74 -22.77
CA GLY A 184 -7.20 -14.63 -23.56
C GLY A 184 -8.58 -14.92 -22.97
N THR A 185 -8.95 -14.29 -21.84
CA THR A 185 -10.29 -14.39 -21.25
C THR A 185 -11.09 -13.12 -21.54
N GLU A 186 -12.23 -13.26 -22.21
CA GLU A 186 -13.14 -12.14 -22.45
C GLU A 186 -13.86 -11.77 -21.13
N LEU A 187 -13.83 -10.49 -20.79
CA LEU A 187 -14.62 -9.96 -19.68
C LEU A 187 -16.12 -9.99 -20.06
N SER A 188 -16.98 -10.18 -19.07
CA SER A 188 -18.41 -9.95 -19.26
C SER A 188 -18.65 -8.49 -19.69
N GLU A 189 -19.77 -8.22 -20.37
CA GLU A 189 -20.14 -6.86 -20.81
C GLU A 189 -20.10 -5.85 -19.66
N ALA A 190 -20.59 -6.24 -18.49
CA ALA A 190 -20.60 -5.41 -17.28
C ALA A 190 -19.16 -5.19 -16.74
N ALA A 191 -18.33 -6.23 -16.70
CA ALA A 191 -16.95 -6.12 -16.24
C ALA A 191 -16.12 -5.28 -17.21
N GLN A 192 -16.33 -5.41 -18.52
CA GLN A 192 -15.66 -4.59 -19.52
C GLN A 192 -16.06 -3.11 -19.42
N ALA A 193 -17.35 -2.83 -19.21
CA ALA A 193 -17.85 -1.47 -19.02
C ALA A 193 -17.23 -0.83 -17.76
N PHE A 194 -17.15 -1.59 -16.65
CA PHE A 194 -16.48 -1.14 -15.43
C PHE A 194 -15.00 -0.88 -15.68
N PHE A 195 -14.28 -1.83 -16.28
CA PHE A 195 -12.85 -1.70 -16.59
C PHE A 195 -12.58 -0.44 -17.43
N ASN A 196 -13.34 -0.24 -18.51
CA ASN A 196 -13.19 0.93 -19.38
C ASN A 196 -13.45 2.23 -18.62
N TYR A 197 -14.45 2.26 -17.74
CA TYR A 197 -14.78 3.47 -16.96
C TYR A 197 -13.65 3.81 -15.98
N VAL A 198 -13.22 2.85 -15.15
CA VAL A 198 -12.23 3.13 -14.10
C VAL A 198 -10.82 3.43 -14.65
N THR A 199 -10.52 3.01 -15.88
CA THR A 199 -9.26 3.31 -16.57
C THR A 199 -9.37 4.56 -17.46
N SER A 200 -10.52 5.21 -17.52
CA SER A 200 -10.73 6.44 -18.26
C SER A 200 -10.48 7.69 -17.42
N LYS A 201 -10.34 8.84 -18.09
CA LYS A 201 -10.26 10.16 -17.44
C LYS A 201 -11.47 10.49 -16.57
N ASP A 202 -12.63 9.95 -16.90
CA ASP A 202 -13.88 10.21 -16.19
C ASP A 202 -13.85 9.68 -14.74
N ALA A 203 -12.96 8.73 -14.44
CA ALA A 203 -12.77 8.22 -13.09
C ALA A 203 -11.72 9.00 -12.27
N ALA A 204 -10.96 9.91 -12.87
CA ALA A 204 -9.83 10.58 -12.22
C ALA A 204 -10.23 11.32 -10.94
N ASP A 205 -11.35 12.07 -10.96
CA ASP A 205 -11.85 12.79 -9.79
C ASP A 205 -12.25 11.86 -8.65
N ILE A 206 -12.83 10.69 -8.98
CA ILE A 206 -13.22 9.69 -7.97
C ILE A 206 -11.98 9.05 -7.36
N ILE A 207 -10.96 8.75 -8.16
CA ILE A 207 -9.69 8.19 -7.70
C ILE A 207 -8.97 9.19 -6.78
N SER A 208 -8.91 10.46 -7.18
CA SER A 208 -8.29 11.52 -6.36
C SER A 208 -9.08 11.76 -5.06
N ALA A 209 -10.41 11.76 -5.12
CA ALA A 209 -11.25 11.87 -3.92
C ALA A 209 -11.08 10.68 -2.95
N ALA A 210 -10.65 9.53 -3.46
CA ALA A 210 -10.26 8.38 -2.65
C ALA A 210 -8.83 8.47 -2.09
N GLY A 211 -8.07 9.54 -2.40
CA GLY A 211 -6.72 9.82 -1.91
C GLY A 211 -5.60 9.09 -2.67
N ALA A 212 -5.87 8.60 -3.88
CA ALA A 212 -4.89 8.01 -4.77
C ALA A 212 -4.63 8.92 -5.98
N VAL A 213 -3.47 8.80 -6.61
CA VAL A 213 -3.10 9.58 -7.79
C VAL A 213 -3.50 8.83 -9.05
N ALA A 214 -4.50 9.34 -9.78
CA ALA A 214 -4.92 8.74 -11.05
C ALA A 214 -3.79 8.79 -12.09
N VAL A 215 -3.65 7.74 -12.90
CA VAL A 215 -2.66 7.65 -13.99
C VAL A 215 -3.28 7.95 -15.37
N ALA A 216 -4.60 7.94 -15.50
CA ALA A 216 -5.30 8.33 -16.72
C ALA A 216 -5.25 9.86 -16.89
N GLU A 217 -4.59 10.33 -17.93
CA GLU A 217 -4.50 11.76 -18.34
C GLU A 217 -5.51 12.13 -19.44
#